data_5aafc8d1e5230d5bf9f7a46d04780ab6
#
_entry.id   5aafc8d1e5230d5bf9f7a46d04780ab6
#
_cell.length_a   1.000
_cell.length_b   1.000
_cell.length_c   1.000
_cell.angle_alpha   90.00
_cell.angle_beta   90.00
_cell.angle_gamma   90.00
#
_symmetry.space_group_name_H-M   'P 1'
#
loop_
_entity.id
_entity.type
_entity.pdbx_description
1 polymer ?
#
loop_
_entity_poly.entity_id
_entity_poly.type
_entity_poly.pdbx_seq_one_letter_code
_entity_poly.pdbx_strand_id
1 'polypeptide(L)'
;MTEQNPYATIEDGTATFWADAVADAIEARDPDEPIVIKGGVSPSGVPHIGHLNEIVRGYVVAEVLRERGHEVRQVFTSDDKDRLRKIPRRLADLEWNVVGLGEVDAGALGRNLGKPYTSVPDPFGCCDSYGAHFTTLLARSAELLDVPIEVVSNTELYAEGDFENLTRHVLENRNRARDVLSDYQASVDDDYVPFQVECSSCGILTDGVTDVDPAAGTVAYECCDVTVGEETIEGCGHDGEVSLREGKLPWRFEWPAQWDVLGVDFEPFGKDHAEGSWPSGVDIARNVLTVEPPVPMVYEWFTLDGEALSSSSGNIVTAAEVLELVEPAVLRYFFTKDPRKQRDFSIAHLDQLVDEFDRLEAVYFGKQDADEAERERAERVYPIAVDEPREERIRIPYTFAAVLGMTDDPDLREEIARREGHIPDDAPEWAVEEALERVDRARAWARRTDNAFNYDLKREELPDVDFDTGTGAALDDLAEFVAAGNDGEAIQAKIYELADEYDLEVSEFFAAGYRLLFGLEEGPKLGPFLAKLDQAFVVDRLRRDR
;
A
#
# COMPACT_ATOMS: atom_id res chain seq x y z
N MET A 1 -14.63 -25.35 -25.42
CA MET A 1 -14.95 -24.04 -24.88
C MET A 1 -13.60 -23.38 -24.58
N THR A 2 -13.33 -22.24 -25.17
CA THR A 2 -12.08 -21.52 -24.89
C THR A 2 -12.14 -21.03 -23.45
N GLU A 3 -11.29 -21.59 -22.56
CA GLU A 3 -11.02 -21.00 -21.26
C GLU A 3 -10.69 -19.52 -21.49
N GLN A 4 -11.35 -18.63 -20.75
CA GLN A 4 -11.05 -17.22 -20.82
C GLN A 4 -9.66 -17.03 -20.18
N ASN A 5 -8.64 -16.84 -21.03
CA ASN A 5 -7.28 -16.59 -20.55
C ASN A 5 -7.25 -15.25 -19.81
N PRO A 6 -7.07 -15.22 -18.48
CA PRO A 6 -7.13 -13.97 -17.72
C PRO A 6 -5.95 -13.04 -18.00
N TYR A 7 -4.91 -13.52 -18.68
CA TYR A 7 -3.76 -12.71 -19.09
C TYR A 7 -3.97 -12.00 -20.43
N ALA A 8 -4.96 -12.44 -21.25
CA ALA A 8 -5.15 -11.96 -22.61
C ALA A 8 -5.52 -10.48 -22.69
N THR A 9 -6.18 -9.93 -21.67
CA THR A 9 -6.66 -8.53 -21.66
C THR A 9 -5.53 -7.51 -21.88
N ILE A 10 -4.32 -7.81 -21.44
CA ILE A 10 -3.15 -6.92 -21.57
C ILE A 10 -1.98 -7.53 -22.36
N GLU A 11 -2.15 -8.75 -22.93
CA GLU A 11 -1.08 -9.44 -23.68
C GLU A 11 -0.76 -8.81 -25.03
N ASP A 12 -1.75 -8.24 -25.71
CA ASP A 12 -1.61 -7.79 -27.10
C ASP A 12 -0.74 -6.55 -27.31
N GLY A 13 -0.23 -5.91 -26.25
CA GLY A 13 0.91 -4.98 -26.24
C GLY A 13 0.84 -3.78 -27.21
N THR A 14 -0.32 -3.47 -27.76
CA THR A 14 -0.51 -2.36 -28.70
C THR A 14 -0.72 -1.01 -27.98
N ALA A 15 -1.20 -1.02 -26.76
CA ALA A 15 -1.41 0.19 -25.97
C ALA A 15 -0.13 0.61 -25.22
N THR A 16 0.20 1.88 -25.24
CA THR A 16 1.33 2.49 -24.51
C THR A 16 1.13 2.36 -22.99
N PHE A 17 -0.13 2.33 -22.54
CA PHE A 17 -0.52 2.19 -21.16
C PHE A 17 -1.49 1.00 -20.98
N TRP A 18 -1.20 0.11 -20.03
CA TRP A 18 -1.95 -1.13 -19.82
C TRP A 18 -3.44 -0.90 -19.49
N ALA A 19 -3.77 0.19 -18.79
CA ALA A 19 -5.14 0.47 -18.39
C ALA A 19 -6.03 0.87 -19.58
N ASP A 20 -5.46 1.44 -20.65
CA ASP A 20 -6.19 1.70 -21.90
C ASP A 20 -6.64 0.38 -22.54
N ALA A 21 -5.78 -0.63 -22.58
CA ALA A 21 -6.15 -1.95 -23.12
C ALA A 21 -7.26 -2.62 -22.30
N VAL A 22 -7.25 -2.44 -20.99
CA VAL A 22 -8.33 -2.94 -20.11
C VAL A 22 -9.64 -2.19 -20.39
N ALA A 23 -9.59 -0.87 -20.48
CA ALA A 23 -10.76 -0.06 -20.81
C ALA A 23 -11.34 -0.42 -22.18
N ASP A 24 -10.50 -0.63 -23.21
CA ASP A 24 -10.94 -1.09 -24.53
C ASP A 24 -11.67 -2.46 -24.46
N ALA A 25 -11.17 -3.37 -23.62
CA ALA A 25 -11.79 -4.68 -23.43
C ALA A 25 -13.14 -4.61 -22.70
N ILE A 26 -13.30 -3.67 -21.76
CA ILE A 26 -14.56 -3.40 -21.07
C ILE A 26 -15.56 -2.78 -22.05
N GLU A 27 -15.19 -1.71 -22.74
CA GLU A 27 -16.05 -1.02 -23.72
C GLU A 27 -16.49 -1.94 -24.87
N ALA A 28 -15.65 -2.89 -25.27
CA ALA A 28 -15.99 -3.88 -26.31
C ALA A 28 -17.15 -4.81 -25.93
N ARG A 29 -17.52 -4.87 -24.64
CA ARG A 29 -18.68 -5.62 -24.14
C ARG A 29 -19.97 -4.82 -24.09
N ASP A 30 -19.93 -3.51 -24.41
CA ASP A 30 -21.07 -2.59 -24.36
C ASP A 30 -21.76 -2.60 -22.98
N PRO A 31 -21.01 -2.32 -21.87
CA PRO A 31 -21.53 -2.44 -20.51
C PRO A 31 -22.62 -1.39 -20.24
N ASP A 32 -23.53 -1.73 -19.32
CA ASP A 32 -24.49 -0.78 -18.78
C ASP A 32 -23.79 0.23 -17.84
N GLU A 33 -24.33 1.45 -17.71
CA GLU A 33 -23.83 2.45 -16.76
C GLU A 33 -24.54 2.35 -15.39
N PRO A 34 -23.85 2.52 -14.28
CA PRO A 34 -22.39 2.73 -14.18
C PRO A 34 -21.60 1.44 -14.41
N ILE A 35 -20.43 1.55 -15.04
CA ILE A 35 -19.47 0.45 -15.14
C ILE A 35 -18.97 0.08 -13.74
N VAL A 36 -19.08 -1.19 -13.37
CA VAL A 36 -18.69 -1.65 -12.02
C VAL A 36 -17.34 -2.34 -12.04
N ILE A 37 -16.41 -1.74 -11.31
CA ILE A 37 -15.08 -2.31 -11.04
C ILE A 37 -15.07 -2.87 -9.63
N LYS A 38 -14.73 -4.15 -9.45
CA LYS A 38 -14.72 -4.81 -8.16
C LYS A 38 -13.31 -5.27 -7.79
N GLY A 39 -12.95 -5.10 -6.54
CA GLY A 39 -11.91 -5.85 -5.83
C GLY A 39 -12.49 -6.40 -4.53
N GLY A 40 -11.72 -7.16 -3.77
CA GLY A 40 -12.21 -7.66 -2.49
C GLY A 40 -11.16 -8.38 -1.67
N VAL A 41 -11.36 -8.41 -0.35
CA VAL A 41 -10.47 -9.10 0.58
C VAL A 41 -11.19 -9.53 1.85
N SER A 42 -10.78 -10.65 2.42
CA SER A 42 -11.19 -11.01 3.78
C SER A 42 -10.46 -10.10 4.81
N PRO A 43 -11.17 -9.48 5.78
CA PRO A 43 -10.58 -8.63 6.82
C PRO A 43 -9.82 -9.46 7.85
N SER A 44 -8.80 -10.18 7.40
CA SER A 44 -8.09 -11.21 8.18
C SER A 44 -7.01 -10.65 9.12
N GLY A 45 -6.70 -9.35 9.05
CA GLY A 45 -5.68 -8.67 9.85
C GLY A 45 -5.28 -7.33 9.28
N VAL A 46 -4.12 -6.81 9.69
CA VAL A 46 -3.63 -5.49 9.30
C VAL A 46 -3.52 -5.36 7.77
N PRO A 47 -4.22 -4.38 7.15
CA PRO A 47 -4.04 -4.10 5.75
C PRO A 47 -2.61 -3.60 5.49
N HIS A 48 -2.01 -4.12 4.45
CA HIS A 48 -0.67 -3.71 4.01
C HIS A 48 -0.69 -3.27 2.54
N ILE A 49 0.38 -2.65 2.07
CA ILE A 49 0.45 -2.13 0.69
C ILE A 49 0.14 -3.17 -0.39
N GLY A 50 0.28 -4.48 -0.10
CA GLY A 50 -0.11 -5.56 -1.01
C GLY A 50 -1.60 -5.55 -1.36
N HIS A 51 -2.49 -5.20 -0.41
CA HIS A 51 -3.93 -5.10 -0.65
C HIS A 51 -4.29 -3.89 -1.52
N LEU A 52 -3.44 -2.85 -1.53
CA LEU A 52 -3.62 -1.70 -2.42
C LEU A 52 -3.45 -2.04 -3.91
N ASN A 53 -2.88 -3.19 -4.23
CA ASN A 53 -2.72 -3.62 -5.61
C ASN A 53 -4.06 -3.70 -6.35
N GLU A 54 -5.08 -4.33 -5.74
CA GLU A 54 -6.43 -4.37 -6.32
C GLU A 54 -7.12 -3.01 -6.30
N ILE A 55 -7.04 -2.31 -5.17
CA ILE A 55 -7.70 -1.03 -4.97
C ILE A 55 -7.18 0.01 -5.97
N VAL A 56 -5.86 0.23 -6.01
CA VAL A 56 -5.28 1.29 -6.84
C VAL A 56 -5.27 0.92 -8.32
N ARG A 57 -5.08 -0.36 -8.69
CA ARG A 57 -5.19 -0.76 -10.10
C ARG A 57 -6.62 -0.67 -10.62
N GLY A 58 -7.61 -1.01 -9.79
CA GLY A 58 -9.01 -0.75 -10.10
C GLY A 58 -9.27 0.74 -10.33
N TYR A 59 -8.74 1.60 -9.45
CA TYR A 59 -8.81 3.05 -9.57
C TYR A 59 -8.17 3.56 -10.86
N VAL A 60 -6.99 3.07 -11.23
CA VAL A 60 -6.31 3.47 -12.48
C VAL A 60 -7.19 3.18 -13.71
N VAL A 61 -7.87 2.04 -13.75
CA VAL A 61 -8.81 1.72 -14.84
C VAL A 61 -10.07 2.59 -14.75
N ALA A 62 -10.57 2.86 -13.53
CA ALA A 62 -11.70 3.76 -13.32
C ALA A 62 -11.44 5.16 -13.85
N GLU A 63 -10.24 5.72 -13.60
CA GLU A 63 -9.87 7.06 -14.10
C GLU A 63 -9.79 7.10 -15.63
N VAL A 64 -9.25 6.04 -16.26
CA VAL A 64 -9.23 5.94 -17.73
C VAL A 64 -10.65 5.91 -18.31
N LEU A 65 -11.57 5.15 -17.69
CA LEU A 65 -12.95 5.09 -18.13
C LEU A 65 -13.70 6.42 -17.89
N ARG A 66 -13.48 7.07 -16.76
CA ARG A 66 -14.04 8.40 -16.45
C ARG A 66 -13.55 9.46 -17.44
N GLU A 67 -12.27 9.44 -17.80
CA GLU A 67 -11.71 10.31 -18.85
C GLU A 67 -12.40 10.10 -20.21
N ARG A 68 -12.80 8.86 -20.52
CA ARG A 68 -13.54 8.50 -21.73
C ARG A 68 -15.03 8.85 -21.66
N GLY A 69 -15.51 9.30 -20.50
CA GLY A 69 -16.86 9.82 -20.30
C GLY A 69 -17.84 8.83 -19.69
N HIS A 70 -17.36 7.70 -19.15
CA HIS A 70 -18.20 6.71 -18.47
C HIS A 70 -18.48 7.08 -17.00
N GLU A 71 -19.65 6.70 -16.50
CA GLU A 71 -19.92 6.64 -15.07
C GLU A 71 -19.32 5.34 -14.50
N VAL A 72 -18.49 5.45 -13.47
CA VAL A 72 -17.77 4.28 -12.90
C VAL A 72 -18.01 4.20 -11.41
N ARG A 73 -18.44 3.04 -10.96
CA ARG A 73 -18.58 2.64 -9.56
C ARG A 73 -17.47 1.67 -9.20
N GLN A 74 -16.57 2.05 -8.29
CA GLN A 74 -15.54 1.17 -7.79
C GLN A 74 -15.96 0.58 -6.45
N VAL A 75 -16.27 -0.71 -6.44
CA VAL A 75 -16.73 -1.48 -5.28
C VAL A 75 -15.55 -2.29 -4.74
N PHE A 76 -15.46 -2.37 -3.41
CA PHE A 76 -14.51 -3.25 -2.74
C PHE A 76 -15.25 -4.10 -1.70
N THR A 77 -15.33 -5.42 -1.92
CA THR A 77 -16.01 -6.30 -0.99
C THR A 77 -15.14 -6.63 0.21
N SER A 78 -15.71 -6.50 1.39
CA SER A 78 -15.19 -7.12 2.59
C SER A 78 -15.80 -8.52 2.72
N ASP A 79 -15.00 -9.56 2.58
CA ASP A 79 -15.44 -10.94 2.75
C ASP A 79 -15.53 -11.27 4.25
N ASP A 80 -16.23 -10.42 4.99
CA ASP A 80 -16.34 -10.38 6.44
C ASP A 80 -17.20 -11.52 7.03
N LYS A 81 -17.97 -12.20 6.19
CA LYS A 81 -18.69 -13.45 6.55
C LYS A 81 -17.78 -14.69 6.45
N ASP A 82 -16.54 -14.55 6.01
CA ASP A 82 -15.54 -15.61 6.09
C ASP A 82 -15.18 -15.92 7.53
N ARG A 83 -14.77 -17.17 7.78
CA ARG A 83 -14.36 -17.62 9.12
C ARG A 83 -12.97 -17.11 9.50
N LEU A 84 -12.80 -16.72 10.77
CA LEU A 84 -11.46 -16.47 11.33
C LEU A 84 -10.68 -17.78 11.34
N ARG A 85 -9.68 -17.91 10.44
CA ARG A 85 -8.93 -19.15 10.20
C ARG A 85 -7.69 -19.27 11.09
N LYS A 86 -7.12 -18.15 11.51
CA LYS A 86 -5.89 -18.07 12.31
C LYS A 86 -5.83 -16.74 13.04
N ILE A 87 -5.11 -16.72 14.15
CA ILE A 87 -4.84 -15.49 14.87
C ILE A 87 -3.64 -14.81 14.22
N PRO A 88 -3.75 -13.55 13.75
CA PRO A 88 -2.63 -12.82 13.17
C PRO A 88 -1.59 -12.52 14.25
N ARG A 89 -0.30 -12.46 13.88
CA ARG A 89 0.79 -12.17 14.82
C ARG A 89 0.87 -10.71 15.24
N ARG A 90 0.39 -9.82 14.36
CA ARG A 90 0.33 -8.38 14.56
C ARG A 90 -1.08 -7.88 14.29
N LEU A 91 -1.47 -6.89 15.04
CA LEU A 91 -2.73 -6.17 14.91
C LEU A 91 -2.40 -4.67 14.82
N ALA A 92 -3.31 -3.84 14.34
CA ALA A 92 -3.16 -2.40 14.36
C ALA A 92 -4.46 -1.79 14.88
N ASP A 93 -4.37 -0.74 15.69
CA ASP A 93 -5.52 0.09 16.04
C ASP A 93 -5.92 1.02 14.87
N LEU A 94 -6.98 1.81 15.05
CA LEU A 94 -7.45 2.73 14.01
C LEU A 94 -6.53 3.93 13.79
N GLU A 95 -5.56 4.16 14.64
CA GLU A 95 -4.50 5.16 14.53
C GLU A 95 -3.22 4.58 13.89
N TRP A 96 -3.28 3.36 13.37
CA TRP A 96 -2.16 2.63 12.74
C TRP A 96 -1.04 2.20 13.68
N ASN A 97 -1.24 2.23 15.01
CA ASN A 97 -0.28 1.69 15.94
C ASN A 97 -0.29 0.16 15.85
N VAL A 98 0.79 -0.41 15.34
CA VAL A 98 0.94 -1.86 15.20
C VAL A 98 1.37 -2.48 16.50
N VAL A 99 0.56 -3.40 17.01
CA VAL A 99 0.77 -4.07 18.31
C VAL A 99 0.93 -5.57 18.16
N GLY A 100 1.58 -6.19 19.12
CA GLY A 100 1.71 -7.65 19.23
C GLY A 100 0.53 -8.29 19.94
N LEU A 101 0.37 -9.61 19.80
CA LEU A 101 -0.69 -10.36 20.47
C LEU A 101 -0.69 -10.26 22.01
N GLY A 102 0.45 -9.93 22.62
CA GLY A 102 0.55 -9.74 24.08
C GLY A 102 -0.10 -8.45 24.59
N GLU A 103 -0.47 -7.55 23.69
CA GLU A 103 -1.05 -6.23 24.01
C GLU A 103 -2.58 -6.21 23.86
N VAL A 104 -3.17 -7.31 23.38
CA VAL A 104 -4.62 -7.51 23.23
C VAL A 104 -5.07 -8.82 23.88
N ASP A 105 -6.38 -9.05 24.03
CA ASP A 105 -6.91 -10.34 24.50
C ASP A 105 -6.82 -11.42 23.40
N ALA A 106 -5.61 -11.94 23.18
CA ALA A 106 -5.38 -13.04 22.24
C ALA A 106 -6.21 -14.29 22.57
N GLY A 107 -6.53 -14.50 23.85
CA GLY A 107 -7.40 -15.59 24.31
C GLY A 107 -8.84 -15.41 23.81
N ALA A 108 -9.35 -14.18 23.72
CA ALA A 108 -10.65 -13.91 23.12
C ALA A 108 -10.66 -14.26 21.63
N LEU A 109 -9.61 -13.89 20.89
CA LEU A 109 -9.49 -14.26 19.47
C LEU A 109 -9.45 -15.79 19.29
N GLY A 110 -8.65 -16.50 20.10
CA GLY A 110 -8.56 -17.96 20.05
C GLY A 110 -9.88 -18.68 20.28
N ARG A 111 -10.71 -18.18 21.21
CA ARG A 111 -12.04 -18.74 21.47
C ARG A 111 -13.06 -18.53 20.35
N ASN A 112 -12.74 -17.68 19.38
CA ASN A 112 -13.62 -17.32 18.27
C ASN A 112 -13.10 -17.83 16.90
N LEU A 113 -12.07 -18.69 16.89
CA LEU A 113 -11.66 -19.38 15.66
C LEU A 113 -12.86 -20.13 15.05
N GLY A 114 -12.97 -20.09 13.72
CA GLY A 114 -14.04 -20.70 12.96
C GLY A 114 -15.33 -19.90 12.86
N LYS A 115 -15.48 -18.79 13.60
CA LYS A 115 -16.62 -17.87 13.46
C LYS A 115 -16.39 -16.88 12.31
N PRO A 116 -17.48 -16.33 11.73
CA PRO A 116 -17.38 -15.19 10.82
C PRO A 116 -16.61 -14.04 11.45
N TYR A 117 -15.84 -13.27 10.66
CA TYR A 117 -15.12 -12.11 11.18
C TYR A 117 -16.04 -11.09 11.86
N THR A 118 -17.30 -10.97 11.40
CA THR A 118 -18.32 -10.12 12.00
C THR A 118 -18.87 -10.65 13.34
N SER A 119 -18.67 -11.93 13.63
CA SER A 119 -19.05 -12.56 14.92
C SER A 119 -17.86 -12.64 15.90
N VAL A 120 -16.69 -12.14 15.54
CA VAL A 120 -15.50 -12.07 16.39
C VAL A 120 -15.43 -10.69 17.04
N PRO A 121 -15.28 -10.60 18.39
CA PRO A 121 -15.13 -9.29 19.06
C PRO A 121 -13.92 -8.50 18.55
N ASP A 122 -14.06 -7.21 18.43
CA ASP A 122 -12.96 -6.30 18.13
C ASP A 122 -11.92 -6.33 19.27
N PRO A 123 -10.64 -6.65 18.97
CA PRO A 123 -9.59 -6.71 19.99
C PRO A 123 -9.27 -5.35 20.65
N PHE A 124 -9.65 -4.23 20.02
CA PHE A 124 -9.45 -2.87 20.52
C PHE A 124 -10.72 -2.27 21.12
N GLY A 125 -11.89 -2.86 20.86
CA GLY A 125 -13.18 -2.42 21.39
C GLY A 125 -13.69 -1.09 20.83
N CYS A 126 -13.19 -0.65 19.68
CA CYS A 126 -13.60 0.59 19.01
C CYS A 126 -14.61 0.37 17.89
N CYS A 127 -14.81 -0.87 17.45
CA CYS A 127 -15.74 -1.27 16.40
C CYS A 127 -16.66 -2.40 16.89
N ASP A 128 -17.74 -2.65 16.16
CA ASP A 128 -18.73 -3.68 16.50
C ASP A 128 -18.15 -5.10 16.44
N SER A 129 -17.15 -5.32 15.57
CA SER A 129 -16.51 -6.62 15.40
C SER A 129 -15.07 -6.49 14.87
N TYR A 130 -14.34 -7.59 14.91
CA TYR A 130 -13.05 -7.77 14.26
C TYR A 130 -13.14 -7.44 12.75
N GLY A 131 -14.15 -7.99 12.07
CA GLY A 131 -14.39 -7.72 10.66
C GLY A 131 -14.58 -6.23 10.39
N ALA A 132 -15.45 -5.56 11.14
CA ALA A 132 -15.70 -4.12 11.02
C ALA A 132 -14.44 -3.28 11.25
N HIS A 133 -13.61 -3.66 12.23
CA HIS A 133 -12.35 -2.97 12.54
C HIS A 133 -11.37 -3.01 11.35
N PHE A 134 -11.05 -4.21 10.83
CA PHE A 134 -10.08 -4.34 9.75
C PHE A 134 -10.61 -3.89 8.38
N THR A 135 -11.93 -3.95 8.16
CA THR A 135 -12.58 -3.32 7.01
C THR A 135 -12.46 -1.80 7.06
N THR A 136 -12.60 -1.19 8.25
CA THR A 136 -12.39 0.24 8.44
C THR A 136 -10.95 0.65 8.14
N LEU A 137 -9.95 -0.12 8.61
CA LEU A 137 -8.55 0.14 8.28
C LEU A 137 -8.27 0.02 6.78
N LEU A 138 -8.90 -0.92 6.10
CA LEU A 138 -8.78 -1.06 4.65
C LEU A 138 -9.34 0.16 3.91
N ALA A 139 -10.55 0.61 4.28
CA ALA A 139 -11.15 1.83 3.72
C ALA A 139 -10.25 3.05 3.93
N ARG A 140 -9.73 3.22 5.15
CA ARG A 140 -8.77 4.30 5.47
C ARG A 140 -7.48 4.20 4.65
N SER A 141 -7.00 2.98 4.30
CA SER A 141 -5.84 2.83 3.42
C SER A 141 -6.09 3.41 2.02
N ALA A 142 -7.30 3.29 1.49
CA ALA A 142 -7.70 3.90 0.23
C ALA A 142 -7.87 5.43 0.37
N GLU A 143 -8.48 5.90 1.46
CA GLU A 143 -8.65 7.33 1.75
C GLU A 143 -7.30 8.05 1.85
N LEU A 144 -6.29 7.45 2.49
CA LEU A 144 -4.93 7.99 2.57
C LEU A 144 -4.27 8.20 1.21
N LEU A 145 -4.76 7.52 0.18
CA LEU A 145 -4.29 7.64 -1.20
C LEU A 145 -5.24 8.45 -2.08
N ASP A 146 -6.25 9.10 -1.52
CA ASP A 146 -7.30 9.79 -2.26
C ASP A 146 -7.99 8.90 -3.31
N VAL A 147 -8.11 7.59 -3.04
CA VAL A 147 -8.76 6.61 -3.90
C VAL A 147 -10.18 6.33 -3.39
N PRO A 148 -11.21 6.83 -4.07
CA PRO A 148 -12.58 6.61 -3.65
C PRO A 148 -13.02 5.17 -3.95
N ILE A 149 -13.40 4.42 -2.92
CA ILE A 149 -13.99 3.08 -3.04
C ILE A 149 -15.29 3.01 -2.25
N GLU A 150 -16.24 2.25 -2.75
CA GLU A 150 -17.43 1.85 -2.02
C GLU A 150 -17.17 0.49 -1.36
N VAL A 151 -17.06 0.45 -0.04
CA VAL A 151 -16.87 -0.81 0.70
C VAL A 151 -18.21 -1.47 0.93
N VAL A 152 -18.32 -2.75 0.56
CA VAL A 152 -19.54 -3.55 0.67
C VAL A 152 -19.27 -4.77 1.55
N SER A 153 -20.09 -4.96 2.58
CA SER A 153 -20.02 -6.11 3.50
C SER A 153 -20.74 -7.32 2.91
N ASN A 154 -20.06 -8.44 2.78
CA ASN A 154 -20.71 -9.70 2.39
C ASN A 154 -21.75 -10.14 3.42
N THR A 155 -21.50 -9.88 4.71
CA THR A 155 -22.47 -10.21 5.78
C THR A 155 -23.78 -9.43 5.59
N GLU A 156 -23.71 -8.14 5.21
CA GLU A 156 -24.88 -7.31 4.93
C GLU A 156 -25.62 -7.81 3.68
N LEU A 157 -24.92 -8.10 2.59
CA LEU A 157 -25.53 -8.64 1.36
C LEU A 157 -26.30 -9.95 1.64
N TYR A 158 -25.76 -10.86 2.46
CA TYR A 158 -26.51 -12.05 2.88
C TYR A 158 -27.72 -11.69 3.74
N ALA A 159 -27.57 -10.81 4.71
CA ALA A 159 -28.66 -10.41 5.63
C ALA A 159 -29.81 -9.70 4.89
N GLU A 160 -29.52 -8.87 3.89
CA GLU A 160 -30.47 -8.18 3.05
C GLU A 160 -31.16 -9.11 2.02
N GLY A 161 -30.48 -10.23 1.70
CA GLY A 161 -30.99 -11.27 0.83
C GLY A 161 -30.56 -11.17 -0.62
N ASP A 162 -29.55 -10.36 -0.93
CA ASP A 162 -29.04 -10.18 -2.30
C ASP A 162 -28.47 -11.49 -2.86
N PHE A 163 -27.85 -12.31 -2.02
CA PHE A 163 -27.40 -13.66 -2.39
C PHE A 163 -28.49 -14.74 -2.37
N GLU A 164 -29.70 -14.46 -1.84
CA GLU A 164 -30.69 -15.51 -1.57
C GLU A 164 -31.11 -16.28 -2.83
N ASN A 165 -31.37 -15.57 -3.94
CA ASN A 165 -31.79 -16.19 -5.19
C ASN A 165 -30.68 -17.06 -5.79
N LEU A 166 -29.44 -16.58 -5.81
CA LEU A 166 -28.31 -17.35 -6.34
C LEU A 166 -27.98 -18.55 -5.45
N THR A 167 -28.02 -18.36 -4.12
CA THR A 167 -27.85 -19.47 -3.17
C THR A 167 -28.89 -20.54 -3.37
N ARG A 168 -30.16 -20.16 -3.50
CA ARG A 168 -31.27 -21.06 -3.82
C ARG A 168 -31.00 -21.82 -5.12
N HIS A 169 -30.61 -21.12 -6.17
CA HIS A 169 -30.31 -21.69 -7.47
C HIS A 169 -29.16 -22.70 -7.41
N VAL A 170 -28.07 -22.38 -6.69
CA VAL A 170 -26.95 -23.30 -6.46
C VAL A 170 -27.40 -24.56 -5.74
N LEU A 171 -28.23 -24.43 -4.69
CA LEU A 171 -28.73 -25.55 -3.92
C LEU A 171 -29.73 -26.43 -4.67
N GLU A 172 -30.59 -25.85 -5.51
CA GLU A 172 -31.46 -26.59 -6.44
C GLU A 172 -30.65 -27.39 -7.46
N ASN A 173 -29.52 -26.84 -7.91
CA ASN A 173 -28.63 -27.43 -8.90
C ASN A 173 -27.37 -28.07 -8.29
N ARG A 174 -27.40 -28.45 -6.99
CA ARG A 174 -26.20 -28.87 -6.24
C ARG A 174 -25.45 -30.06 -6.87
N ASN A 175 -26.15 -30.96 -7.59
CA ASN A 175 -25.47 -32.01 -8.31
C ASN A 175 -24.58 -31.46 -9.44
N ARG A 176 -25.11 -30.51 -10.22
CA ARG A 176 -24.33 -29.81 -11.25
C ARG A 176 -23.18 -29.01 -10.65
N ALA A 177 -23.43 -28.34 -9.51
CA ALA A 177 -22.41 -27.58 -8.77
C ALA A 177 -21.26 -28.50 -8.33
N ARG A 178 -21.57 -29.71 -7.80
CA ARG A 178 -20.59 -30.75 -7.47
C ARG A 178 -19.79 -31.23 -8.67
N ASP A 179 -20.50 -31.58 -9.76
CA ASP A 179 -19.89 -32.09 -10.99
C ASP A 179 -18.84 -31.08 -11.51
N VAL A 180 -19.20 -29.79 -11.57
CA VAL A 180 -18.29 -28.73 -12.01
C VAL A 180 -17.12 -28.53 -11.03
N LEU A 181 -17.39 -28.46 -9.73
CA LEU A 181 -16.34 -28.21 -8.73
C LEU A 181 -15.37 -29.38 -8.59
N SER A 182 -15.82 -30.64 -8.83
CA SER A 182 -14.99 -31.83 -8.70
C SER A 182 -13.82 -31.86 -9.71
N ASP A 183 -13.92 -31.15 -10.82
CA ASP A 183 -12.83 -31.01 -11.81
C ASP A 183 -11.65 -30.14 -11.24
N TYR A 184 -11.92 -29.34 -10.21
CA TYR A 184 -10.96 -28.40 -9.63
C TYR A 184 -10.55 -28.72 -8.19
N GLN A 185 -11.36 -29.53 -7.47
CA GLN A 185 -11.16 -29.79 -6.05
C GLN A 185 -11.43 -31.25 -5.71
N ALA A 186 -10.38 -31.97 -5.35
CA ALA A 186 -10.46 -33.41 -5.08
C ALA A 186 -11.24 -33.79 -3.81
N SER A 187 -11.52 -32.84 -2.92
CA SER A 187 -12.27 -33.06 -1.67
C SER A 187 -13.80 -32.98 -1.81
N VAL A 188 -14.30 -32.85 -3.04
CA VAL A 188 -15.74 -32.84 -3.32
C VAL A 188 -16.23 -34.27 -3.43
N ASP A 189 -17.08 -34.69 -2.49
CA ASP A 189 -17.71 -36.00 -2.47
C ASP A 189 -19.20 -35.93 -2.89
N ASP A 190 -19.86 -37.10 -2.91
CA ASP A 190 -21.25 -37.20 -3.32
C ASP A 190 -22.23 -36.49 -2.37
N ASP A 191 -21.84 -36.29 -1.13
CA ASP A 191 -22.65 -35.65 -0.06
C ASP A 191 -22.35 -34.15 0.10
N TYR A 192 -21.36 -33.62 -0.61
CA TYR A 192 -20.99 -32.20 -0.54
C TYR A 192 -22.17 -31.29 -0.89
N VAL A 193 -22.49 -30.36 -0.01
CA VAL A 193 -23.47 -29.28 -0.24
C VAL A 193 -22.74 -27.94 -0.26
N PRO A 194 -22.86 -27.12 -1.34
CA PRO A 194 -22.16 -25.86 -1.46
C PRO A 194 -22.80 -24.75 -0.61
N PHE A 195 -22.88 -24.98 0.69
CA PHE A 195 -23.40 -24.01 1.67
C PHE A 195 -22.75 -24.23 3.03
N GLN A 196 -22.35 -23.13 3.67
CA GLN A 196 -21.80 -23.11 5.02
C GLN A 196 -22.79 -22.42 5.95
N VAL A 197 -23.12 -23.08 7.07
CA VAL A 197 -24.09 -22.58 8.03
C VAL A 197 -23.40 -21.93 9.22
N GLU A 198 -23.85 -20.73 9.62
CA GLU A 198 -23.46 -20.18 10.91
C GLU A 198 -24.29 -20.86 12.01
N CYS A 199 -23.63 -21.65 12.87
CA CYS A 199 -24.31 -22.41 13.91
C CYS A 199 -24.98 -21.47 14.92
N SER A 200 -26.29 -21.56 15.08
CA SER A 200 -27.07 -20.72 15.99
C SER A 200 -26.72 -20.92 17.49
N SER A 201 -26.01 -22.00 17.83
CA SER A 201 -25.59 -22.30 19.20
C SER A 201 -24.19 -21.80 19.53
N CYS A 202 -23.18 -22.07 18.68
CA CYS A 202 -21.79 -21.72 18.99
C CYS A 202 -21.21 -20.64 18.04
N GLY A 203 -21.88 -20.31 16.93
CA GLY A 203 -21.49 -19.27 16.01
C GLY A 203 -20.38 -19.64 15.02
N ILE A 204 -19.89 -20.88 14.99
CA ILE A 204 -18.92 -21.29 13.96
C ILE A 204 -19.60 -21.49 12.60
N LEU A 205 -18.88 -21.24 11.52
CA LEU A 205 -19.32 -21.65 10.19
C LEU A 205 -19.04 -23.14 10.01
N THR A 206 -20.09 -23.96 9.94
CA THR A 206 -20.00 -25.42 9.76
C THR A 206 -20.38 -25.82 8.34
N ASP A 207 -19.78 -26.90 7.84
CA ASP A 207 -20.09 -27.51 6.54
C ASP A 207 -21.11 -28.68 6.69
N GLY A 208 -21.63 -28.94 7.91
CA GLY A 208 -22.46 -30.09 8.25
C GLY A 208 -23.93 -29.97 7.84
N VAL A 209 -24.21 -29.66 6.58
CA VAL A 209 -25.56 -29.62 6.03
C VAL A 209 -26.14 -31.03 5.92
N THR A 210 -27.32 -31.26 6.51
CA THR A 210 -27.99 -32.56 6.54
C THR A 210 -29.19 -32.63 5.59
N ASP A 211 -29.90 -31.52 5.36
CA ASP A 211 -31.00 -31.44 4.40
C ASP A 211 -31.14 -30.02 3.83
N VAL A 212 -31.71 -29.91 2.64
CA VAL A 212 -31.93 -28.65 1.94
C VAL A 212 -33.35 -28.58 1.42
N ASP A 213 -34.11 -27.58 1.85
CA ASP A 213 -35.42 -27.23 1.27
C ASP A 213 -35.33 -25.88 0.49
N PRO A 214 -35.00 -25.91 -0.79
CA PRO A 214 -34.90 -24.70 -1.59
C PRO A 214 -36.23 -23.95 -1.72
N ALA A 215 -37.35 -24.65 -1.69
CA ALA A 215 -38.67 -24.06 -1.80
C ALA A 215 -39.05 -23.24 -0.57
N ALA A 216 -38.71 -23.75 0.63
CA ALA A 216 -38.84 -23.03 1.88
C ALA A 216 -37.73 -21.97 2.07
N GLY A 217 -36.59 -22.15 1.40
CA GLY A 217 -35.40 -21.31 1.58
C GLY A 217 -34.70 -21.61 2.89
N THR A 218 -34.66 -22.89 3.31
CA THR A 218 -34.06 -23.34 4.56
C THR A 218 -33.07 -24.50 4.37
N VAL A 219 -32.16 -24.62 5.31
CA VAL A 219 -31.14 -25.65 5.36
C VAL A 219 -31.11 -26.24 6.77
N ALA A 220 -31.27 -27.56 6.89
CA ALA A 220 -31.05 -28.28 8.15
C ALA A 220 -29.57 -28.67 8.25
N TYR A 221 -29.02 -28.62 9.47
CA TYR A 221 -27.62 -28.90 9.72
C TYR A 221 -27.37 -29.57 11.06
N GLU A 222 -26.24 -30.26 11.15
CA GLU A 222 -25.61 -30.69 12.42
C GLU A 222 -24.25 -29.99 12.50
N CYS A 223 -23.99 -29.26 13.60
CA CYS A 223 -22.74 -28.54 13.81
C CYS A 223 -21.59 -29.53 14.00
N CYS A 224 -20.85 -29.83 12.98
CA CYS A 224 -19.72 -30.74 12.94
C CYS A 224 -18.38 -30.02 13.05
N ASP A 225 -17.32 -30.79 13.27
CA ASP A 225 -15.94 -30.31 13.26
C ASP A 225 -15.57 -29.69 11.90
N VAL A 226 -14.82 -28.61 11.93
CA VAL A 226 -14.32 -27.93 10.73
C VAL A 226 -12.81 -27.86 10.75
N THR A 227 -12.17 -28.17 9.62
CA THR A 227 -10.72 -28.00 9.46
C THR A 227 -10.42 -26.61 8.92
N VAL A 228 -9.56 -25.89 9.63
CA VAL A 228 -9.16 -24.51 9.30
C VAL A 228 -7.62 -24.45 9.27
N GLY A 229 -7.06 -24.52 8.07
CA GLY A 229 -5.62 -24.68 7.92
C GLY A 229 -5.15 -26.03 8.42
N GLU A 230 -4.26 -26.04 9.44
CA GLU A 230 -3.76 -27.26 10.10
C GLU A 230 -4.54 -27.60 11.38
N GLU A 231 -5.48 -26.74 11.80
CA GLU A 231 -6.23 -26.90 13.04
C GLU A 231 -7.62 -27.46 12.76
N THR A 232 -8.13 -28.31 13.67
CA THR A 232 -9.51 -28.76 13.69
C THR A 232 -10.24 -28.04 14.82
N ILE A 233 -11.33 -27.37 14.49
CA ILE A 233 -12.22 -26.70 15.43
C ILE A 233 -13.39 -27.64 15.68
N GLU A 234 -13.60 -28.01 16.95
CA GLU A 234 -14.67 -28.93 17.34
C GLU A 234 -16.04 -28.28 17.15
N GLY A 235 -16.94 -28.96 16.44
CA GLY A 235 -18.35 -28.61 16.37
C GLY A 235 -19.05 -28.85 17.69
N CYS A 236 -20.14 -28.15 17.96
CA CYS A 236 -20.89 -28.31 19.23
C CYS A 236 -21.95 -29.42 19.17
N GLY A 237 -22.13 -30.09 18.02
CA GLY A 237 -23.14 -31.14 17.82
C GLY A 237 -24.60 -30.64 17.87
N HIS A 238 -24.81 -29.32 17.66
CA HIS A 238 -26.15 -28.74 17.64
C HIS A 238 -26.85 -29.06 16.31
N ASP A 239 -28.06 -29.63 16.40
CA ASP A 239 -28.97 -29.77 15.26
C ASP A 239 -29.86 -28.55 15.12
N GLY A 240 -30.00 -28.02 13.91
CA GLY A 240 -30.80 -26.83 13.67
C GLY A 240 -31.27 -26.70 12.24
N GLU A 241 -32.11 -25.70 12.02
CA GLU A 241 -32.54 -25.27 10.70
C GLU A 241 -32.37 -23.74 10.61
N VAL A 242 -31.82 -23.26 9.50
CA VAL A 242 -31.55 -21.84 9.24
C VAL A 242 -32.06 -21.43 7.88
N SER A 243 -32.29 -20.15 7.69
CA SER A 243 -32.56 -19.56 6.37
C SER A 243 -31.29 -19.44 5.54
N LEU A 244 -31.42 -19.25 4.23
CA LEU A 244 -30.28 -19.04 3.31
C LEU A 244 -29.48 -17.77 3.62
N ARG A 245 -30.00 -16.87 4.46
CA ARG A 245 -29.36 -15.62 4.90
C ARG A 245 -28.40 -15.83 6.08
N GLU A 246 -28.63 -16.93 6.85
CA GLU A 246 -27.87 -17.27 8.07
C GLU A 246 -26.68 -18.21 7.80
N GLY A 247 -26.21 -18.23 6.54
CA GLY A 247 -25.03 -18.95 6.08
C GLY A 247 -24.41 -18.23 4.91
N LYS A 248 -23.56 -18.93 4.18
CA LYS A 248 -22.91 -18.40 2.98
C LYS A 248 -22.57 -19.48 1.99
N LEU A 249 -22.39 -19.10 0.73
CA LEU A 249 -21.75 -19.94 -0.27
C LEU A 249 -20.25 -20.09 0.06
N PRO A 250 -19.63 -21.26 -0.17
CA PRO A 250 -18.18 -21.39 -0.16
C PRO A 250 -17.54 -20.47 -1.20
N TRP A 251 -16.33 -19.98 -0.94
CA TRP A 251 -15.62 -19.00 -1.76
C TRP A 251 -15.68 -19.22 -3.27
N ARG A 252 -15.53 -20.47 -3.73
CA ARG A 252 -15.56 -20.78 -5.17
C ARG A 252 -16.91 -20.56 -5.84
N PHE A 253 -18.00 -20.53 -5.08
CA PHE A 253 -19.34 -20.17 -5.54
C PHE A 253 -19.68 -18.72 -5.21
N GLU A 254 -19.24 -18.23 -4.08
CA GLU A 254 -19.51 -16.86 -3.65
C GLU A 254 -18.86 -15.84 -4.57
N TRP A 255 -17.60 -16.03 -4.93
CA TRP A 255 -16.89 -15.12 -5.83
C TRP A 255 -17.62 -14.90 -7.16
N PRO A 256 -17.95 -15.93 -7.97
CA PRO A 256 -18.76 -15.71 -9.17
C PRO A 256 -20.19 -15.24 -8.89
N ALA A 257 -20.77 -15.53 -7.72
CA ALA A 257 -22.06 -14.97 -7.34
C ALA A 257 -21.98 -13.46 -7.05
N GLN A 258 -20.87 -12.96 -6.52
CA GLN A 258 -20.63 -11.51 -6.36
C GLN A 258 -20.64 -10.78 -7.71
N TRP A 259 -20.20 -11.44 -8.80
CA TRP A 259 -20.21 -10.81 -10.13
C TRP A 259 -21.63 -10.45 -10.59
N ASP A 260 -22.60 -11.31 -10.31
CA ASP A 260 -24.00 -11.07 -10.65
C ASP A 260 -24.66 -10.09 -9.66
N VAL A 261 -24.50 -10.32 -8.34
CA VAL A 261 -25.11 -9.49 -7.30
C VAL A 261 -24.71 -8.03 -7.40
N LEU A 262 -23.46 -7.77 -7.77
CA LEU A 262 -22.90 -6.41 -7.85
C LEU A 262 -22.88 -5.86 -9.28
N GLY A 263 -23.20 -6.67 -10.30
CA GLY A 263 -23.14 -6.29 -11.72
C GLY A 263 -21.73 -5.97 -12.17
N VAL A 264 -20.75 -6.83 -11.88
CA VAL A 264 -19.33 -6.55 -12.09
C VAL A 264 -18.93 -6.66 -13.56
N ASP A 265 -18.35 -5.59 -14.11
CA ASP A 265 -17.83 -5.53 -15.48
C ASP A 265 -16.33 -5.85 -15.55
N PHE A 266 -15.58 -5.47 -14.51
CA PHE A 266 -14.13 -5.66 -14.45
C PHE A 266 -13.65 -6.02 -13.05
N GLU A 267 -12.72 -6.99 -12.96
CA GLU A 267 -12.06 -7.35 -11.70
C GLU A 267 -10.57 -7.62 -11.89
N PRO A 268 -9.66 -6.82 -11.24
CA PRO A 268 -8.25 -7.14 -11.13
C PRO A 268 -8.04 -8.13 -9.99
N PHE A 269 -7.14 -9.11 -10.18
CA PHE A 269 -6.78 -10.06 -9.13
C PHE A 269 -5.36 -10.57 -9.27
N GLY A 270 -4.81 -11.08 -8.17
CA GLY A 270 -3.46 -11.61 -8.11
C GLY A 270 -3.29 -12.91 -8.91
N LYS A 271 -2.07 -13.20 -9.29
CA LYS A 271 -1.66 -14.39 -10.04
C LYS A 271 -2.10 -15.72 -9.39
N ASP A 272 -2.14 -15.79 -8.07
CA ASP A 272 -2.62 -16.96 -7.33
C ASP A 272 -4.07 -17.29 -7.66
N HIS A 273 -4.92 -16.28 -7.84
CA HIS A 273 -6.30 -16.49 -8.30
C HIS A 273 -6.37 -16.92 -9.76
N ALA A 274 -5.51 -16.39 -10.62
CA ALA A 274 -5.47 -16.77 -12.04
C ALA A 274 -5.20 -18.26 -12.24
N GLU A 275 -4.30 -18.83 -11.43
CA GLU A 275 -3.93 -20.25 -11.50
C GLU A 275 -4.83 -21.15 -10.63
N GLY A 276 -5.47 -20.59 -9.59
CA GLY A 276 -6.23 -21.31 -8.58
C GLY A 276 -7.75 -21.20 -8.73
N SER A 277 -8.31 -20.05 -8.42
CA SER A 277 -9.75 -19.84 -8.26
C SER A 277 -10.45 -19.41 -9.54
N TRP A 278 -9.78 -18.66 -10.42
CA TRP A 278 -10.37 -18.10 -11.63
C TRP A 278 -10.94 -19.17 -12.57
N PRO A 279 -10.21 -20.27 -12.93
CA PRO A 279 -10.75 -21.28 -13.82
C PRO A 279 -12.05 -21.90 -13.31
N SER A 280 -12.10 -22.24 -12.00
CA SER A 280 -13.31 -22.78 -11.39
C SER A 280 -14.42 -21.73 -11.27
N GLY A 281 -14.08 -20.47 -10.98
CA GLY A 281 -15.03 -19.36 -10.90
C GLY A 281 -15.74 -19.12 -12.24
N VAL A 282 -14.98 -19.09 -13.35
CA VAL A 282 -15.52 -18.97 -14.72
C VAL A 282 -16.43 -20.14 -15.08
N ASP A 283 -16.03 -21.36 -14.73
CA ASP A 283 -16.83 -22.55 -15.02
C ASP A 283 -18.12 -22.57 -14.21
N ILE A 284 -18.05 -22.25 -12.91
CA ILE A 284 -19.23 -22.13 -12.04
C ILE A 284 -20.15 -21.00 -12.52
N ALA A 285 -19.62 -19.82 -12.85
CA ALA A 285 -20.41 -18.71 -13.37
C ALA A 285 -21.23 -19.15 -14.59
N ARG A 286 -20.60 -19.74 -15.58
CA ARG A 286 -21.27 -20.11 -16.84
C ARG A 286 -22.13 -21.33 -16.74
N ASN A 287 -21.67 -22.38 -16.06
CA ASN A 287 -22.30 -23.69 -16.09
C ASN A 287 -23.20 -23.97 -14.88
N VAL A 288 -23.10 -23.19 -13.79
CA VAL A 288 -23.98 -23.33 -12.63
C VAL A 288 -24.86 -22.09 -12.46
N LEU A 289 -24.27 -20.88 -12.43
CA LEU A 289 -24.99 -19.64 -12.16
C LEU A 289 -25.65 -19.01 -13.41
N THR A 290 -25.19 -19.36 -14.62
CA THR A 290 -25.60 -18.74 -15.90
C THR A 290 -25.23 -17.25 -15.97
N VAL A 291 -24.10 -16.88 -15.39
CA VAL A 291 -23.54 -15.54 -15.32
C VAL A 291 -22.31 -15.43 -16.24
N GLU A 292 -22.16 -14.33 -16.96
CA GLU A 292 -20.94 -14.07 -17.72
C GLU A 292 -19.87 -13.47 -16.79
N PRO A 293 -18.66 -14.05 -16.76
CA PRO A 293 -17.58 -13.51 -15.94
C PRO A 293 -17.16 -12.09 -16.37
N PRO A 294 -16.68 -11.23 -15.45
CA PRO A 294 -16.19 -9.90 -15.80
C PRO A 294 -14.94 -9.95 -16.68
N VAL A 295 -14.52 -8.79 -17.21
CA VAL A 295 -13.20 -8.66 -17.83
C VAL A 295 -12.15 -8.88 -16.75
N PRO A 296 -11.21 -9.82 -16.89
CA PRO A 296 -10.17 -10.06 -15.91
C PRO A 296 -8.92 -9.24 -16.19
N MET A 297 -8.16 -8.92 -15.13
CA MET A 297 -6.77 -8.51 -15.26
C MET A 297 -5.92 -9.13 -14.16
N VAL A 298 -4.88 -9.84 -14.57
CA VAL A 298 -3.93 -10.47 -13.64
C VAL A 298 -2.77 -9.54 -13.36
N TYR A 299 -2.44 -9.37 -12.06
CA TYR A 299 -1.22 -8.70 -11.66
C TYR A 299 -0.24 -9.65 -10.97
N GLU A 300 1.04 -9.42 -11.22
CA GLU A 300 2.13 -10.07 -10.48
C GLU A 300 2.25 -9.45 -9.08
N TRP A 301 2.68 -10.26 -8.12
CA TRP A 301 2.99 -9.76 -6.78
C TRP A 301 4.19 -8.84 -6.82
N PHE A 302 4.32 -8.00 -5.81
CA PHE A 302 5.55 -7.31 -5.54
C PHE A 302 6.13 -7.75 -4.18
N THR A 303 7.43 -7.56 -4.03
CA THR A 303 8.17 -7.82 -2.81
C THR A 303 8.38 -6.53 -2.03
N LEU A 304 8.69 -6.64 -0.75
CA LEU A 304 9.12 -5.57 0.13
C LEU A 304 10.57 -5.81 0.50
N ASP A 305 11.48 -4.96 0.02
CA ASP A 305 12.93 -5.11 0.20
C ASP A 305 13.44 -6.53 -0.15
N GLY A 306 12.94 -7.08 -1.26
CA GLY A 306 13.30 -8.40 -1.78
C GLY A 306 12.55 -9.59 -1.15
N GLU A 307 11.74 -9.38 -0.13
CA GLU A 307 10.99 -10.43 0.56
C GLU A 307 9.50 -10.36 0.26
N ALA A 308 8.82 -11.51 0.27
CA ALA A 308 7.37 -11.56 0.06
C ALA A 308 6.61 -10.88 1.22
N LEU A 309 5.62 -10.05 0.88
CA LEU A 309 4.68 -9.50 1.85
C LEU A 309 3.84 -10.61 2.48
N SER A 310 3.73 -10.64 3.80
CA SER A 310 2.94 -11.65 4.48
C SER A 310 2.53 -11.20 5.89
N SER A 311 1.23 -11.01 6.10
CA SER A 311 0.65 -10.73 7.42
C SER A 311 0.98 -11.83 8.44
N SER A 312 1.13 -13.09 8.00
CA SER A 312 1.40 -14.22 8.89
C SER A 312 2.86 -14.30 9.34
N SER A 313 3.82 -13.85 8.54
CA SER A 313 5.24 -13.77 8.92
C SER A 313 5.60 -12.48 9.65
N GLY A 314 4.74 -11.46 9.56
CA GLY A 314 4.97 -10.13 10.13
C GLY A 314 5.81 -9.21 9.22
N ASN A 315 6.14 -9.64 7.99
CA ASN A 315 6.74 -8.80 6.96
C ASN A 315 5.63 -8.03 6.24
N ILE A 316 5.21 -6.92 6.85
CA ILE A 316 4.18 -6.02 6.33
C ILE A 316 4.64 -4.57 6.49
N VAL A 317 4.19 -3.73 5.58
CA VAL A 317 4.21 -2.28 5.73
C VAL A 317 2.83 -1.75 5.35
N THR A 318 2.28 -0.88 6.18
CA THR A 318 0.97 -0.27 5.97
C THR A 318 1.05 0.92 5.01
N ALA A 319 -0.09 1.34 4.45
CA ALA A 319 -0.15 2.56 3.67
C ALA A 319 0.31 3.78 4.49
N ALA A 320 -0.14 3.88 5.74
CA ALA A 320 0.23 4.97 6.64
C ALA A 320 1.74 5.06 6.85
N GLU A 321 2.42 3.93 7.14
CA GLU A 321 3.88 3.90 7.29
C GLU A 321 4.63 4.31 6.02
N VAL A 322 4.12 3.96 4.83
CA VAL A 322 4.74 4.38 3.56
C VAL A 322 4.55 5.87 3.32
N LEU A 323 3.37 6.42 3.66
CA LEU A 323 3.06 7.83 3.46
C LEU A 323 3.77 8.77 4.45
N GLU A 324 4.32 8.23 5.53
CA GLU A 324 5.31 8.96 6.34
C GLU A 324 6.63 9.18 5.57
N LEU A 325 6.91 8.36 4.55
CA LEU A 325 8.16 8.36 3.81
C LEU A 325 8.05 9.00 2.43
N VAL A 326 6.90 8.91 1.75
CA VAL A 326 6.69 9.46 0.39
C VAL A 326 5.30 10.08 0.26
N GLU A 327 5.12 10.94 -0.75
CA GLU A 327 3.81 11.52 -1.07
C GLU A 327 2.82 10.47 -1.59
N PRO A 328 1.49 10.62 -1.37
CA PRO A 328 0.46 9.73 -1.91
C PRO A 328 0.56 9.53 -3.42
N ALA A 329 0.87 10.59 -4.17
CA ALA A 329 1.05 10.54 -5.62
C ALA A 329 2.18 9.59 -6.07
N VAL A 330 3.29 9.52 -5.31
CA VAL A 330 4.41 8.60 -5.58
C VAL A 330 3.97 7.15 -5.37
N LEU A 331 3.18 6.88 -4.32
CA LEU A 331 2.66 5.54 -4.07
C LEU A 331 1.61 5.15 -5.12
N ARG A 332 0.70 6.05 -5.52
CA ARG A 332 -0.23 5.81 -6.65
C ARG A 332 0.55 5.52 -7.93
N TYR A 333 1.60 6.30 -8.23
CA TYR A 333 2.47 6.07 -9.39
C TYR A 333 3.08 4.67 -9.39
N PHE A 334 3.50 4.12 -8.25
CA PHE A 334 4.03 2.75 -8.19
C PHE A 334 3.05 1.74 -8.80
N PHE A 335 1.76 1.86 -8.53
CA PHE A 335 0.72 0.95 -9.03
C PHE A 335 0.33 1.20 -10.50
N THR A 336 0.70 2.33 -11.09
CA THR A 336 0.52 2.53 -12.56
C THR A 336 1.52 1.74 -13.41
N LYS A 337 2.59 1.22 -12.80
CA LYS A 337 3.60 0.42 -13.50
C LYS A 337 2.99 -0.88 -14.00
N ASP A 338 3.59 -1.45 -15.07
CA ASP A 338 3.11 -2.66 -15.75
C ASP A 338 2.76 -3.80 -14.75
N PRO A 339 1.49 -4.24 -14.68
CA PRO A 339 1.04 -5.25 -13.73
C PRO A 339 1.62 -6.64 -13.99
N ARG A 340 2.07 -6.94 -15.21
CA ARG A 340 2.64 -8.24 -15.60
C ARG A 340 4.05 -8.48 -15.06
N LYS A 341 4.69 -7.44 -14.52
CA LYS A 341 6.08 -7.50 -14.06
C LYS A 341 6.14 -7.52 -12.55
N GLN A 342 6.74 -8.58 -12.00
CA GLN A 342 7.12 -8.58 -10.61
C GLN A 342 8.05 -7.39 -10.31
N ARG A 343 7.81 -6.70 -9.21
CA ARG A 343 8.59 -5.53 -8.78
C ARG A 343 8.93 -5.64 -7.31
N ASP A 344 9.95 -4.93 -6.91
CA ASP A 344 10.28 -4.73 -5.52
C ASP A 344 9.83 -3.32 -5.09
N PHE A 345 9.12 -3.23 -3.98
CA PHE A 345 8.89 -1.97 -3.28
C PHE A 345 9.99 -1.86 -2.22
N SER A 346 11.07 -1.18 -2.58
CA SER A 346 12.21 -1.08 -1.68
C SER A 346 12.15 0.19 -0.86
N ILE A 347 12.00 0.06 0.46
CA ILE A 347 12.09 1.20 1.38
C ILE A 347 13.52 1.76 1.37
N ALA A 348 14.53 0.89 1.24
CA ALA A 348 15.92 1.32 1.18
C ALA A 348 16.22 2.21 -0.03
N HIS A 349 15.49 2.03 -1.14
CA HIS A 349 15.69 2.73 -2.42
C HIS A 349 14.46 3.55 -2.85
N LEU A 350 13.73 4.12 -1.90
CA LEU A 350 12.57 4.99 -2.19
C LEU A 350 12.97 6.24 -2.98
N ASP A 351 14.18 6.73 -2.81
CA ASP A 351 14.74 7.83 -3.60
C ASP A 351 14.64 7.58 -5.11
N GLN A 352 14.89 6.35 -5.57
CA GLN A 352 14.77 6.00 -6.98
C GLN A 352 13.32 6.06 -7.48
N LEU A 353 12.36 5.62 -6.67
CA LEU A 353 10.93 5.71 -7.01
C LEU A 353 10.47 7.16 -7.08
N VAL A 354 10.93 8.00 -6.14
CA VAL A 354 10.62 9.44 -6.12
C VAL A 354 11.25 10.14 -7.33
N ASP A 355 12.50 9.85 -7.66
CA ASP A 355 13.19 10.41 -8.83
C ASP A 355 12.50 10.00 -10.15
N GLU A 356 12.02 8.76 -10.27
CA GLU A 356 11.23 8.31 -11.42
C GLU A 356 9.91 9.10 -11.53
N PHE A 357 9.24 9.36 -10.42
CA PHE A 357 8.01 10.15 -10.38
C PHE A 357 8.27 11.62 -10.72
N ASP A 358 9.31 12.22 -10.15
CA ASP A 358 9.70 13.62 -10.45
C ASP A 358 10.07 13.79 -11.93
N ARG A 359 10.73 12.78 -12.52
CA ARG A 359 11.01 12.75 -13.96
C ARG A 359 9.70 12.68 -14.78
N LEU A 360 8.74 11.83 -14.37
CA LEU A 360 7.43 11.74 -15.02
C LEU A 360 6.74 13.10 -15.05
N GLU A 361 6.71 13.81 -13.92
CA GLU A 361 6.16 15.16 -13.80
C GLU A 361 6.89 16.15 -14.72
N ALA A 362 8.21 16.15 -14.70
CA ALA A 362 9.02 17.05 -15.53
C ALA A 362 8.79 16.81 -17.03
N VAL A 363 8.61 15.56 -17.46
CA VAL A 363 8.27 15.21 -18.85
C VAL A 363 6.84 15.66 -19.18
N TYR A 364 5.87 15.43 -18.29
CA TYR A 364 4.48 15.86 -18.48
C TYR A 364 4.36 17.36 -18.73
N PHE A 365 5.08 18.19 -17.97
CA PHE A 365 5.10 19.64 -18.14
C PHE A 365 6.12 20.15 -19.18
N GLY A 366 6.79 19.24 -19.91
CA GLY A 366 7.78 19.62 -20.93
C GLY A 366 9.06 20.27 -20.39
N LYS A 367 9.33 20.10 -19.09
CA LYS A 367 10.54 20.62 -18.40
C LYS A 367 11.77 19.73 -18.63
N GLN A 368 11.58 18.51 -19.14
CA GLN A 368 12.63 17.56 -19.42
C GLN A 368 12.44 16.92 -20.79
N ASP A 369 13.54 16.79 -21.55
CA ASP A 369 13.52 16.10 -22.84
C ASP A 369 13.23 14.60 -22.66
N ALA A 370 12.35 14.08 -23.52
CA ALA A 370 11.91 12.70 -23.53
C ALA A 370 11.63 12.24 -24.97
N ASP A 371 11.68 10.94 -25.21
CA ASP A 371 11.20 10.37 -26.47
C ASP A 371 9.65 10.36 -26.53
N GLU A 372 9.10 9.95 -27.68
CA GLU A 372 7.65 9.97 -27.92
C GLU A 372 6.91 9.03 -26.95
N ALA A 373 7.43 7.83 -26.72
CA ALA A 373 6.79 6.85 -25.85
C ALA A 373 6.81 7.29 -24.37
N GLU A 374 7.87 7.95 -23.94
CA GLU A 374 7.99 8.50 -22.59
C GLU A 374 7.02 9.68 -22.38
N ARG A 375 6.85 10.55 -23.39
CA ARG A 375 5.86 11.64 -23.35
C ARG A 375 4.43 11.13 -23.31
N GLU A 376 4.07 10.22 -24.20
CA GLU A 376 2.76 9.58 -24.21
C GLU A 376 2.44 8.92 -22.86
N ARG A 377 3.43 8.22 -22.30
CA ARG A 377 3.28 7.63 -20.97
C ARG A 377 3.07 8.68 -19.87
N ALA A 378 3.82 9.78 -19.90
CA ALA A 378 3.67 10.85 -18.91
C ALA A 378 2.28 11.49 -19.01
N GLU A 379 1.79 11.76 -20.22
CA GLU A 379 0.46 12.30 -20.48
C GLU A 379 -0.66 11.38 -19.98
N ARG A 380 -0.47 10.05 -20.04
CA ARG A 380 -1.47 9.08 -19.55
C ARG A 380 -1.40 8.84 -18.05
N VAL A 381 -0.21 8.78 -17.47
CA VAL A 381 0.01 8.31 -16.10
C VAL A 381 -0.06 9.44 -15.08
N TYR A 382 0.52 10.62 -15.40
CA TYR A 382 0.65 11.69 -14.42
C TYR A 382 -0.71 12.22 -13.90
N PRO A 383 -1.74 12.48 -14.74
CA PRO A 383 -3.05 12.92 -14.26
C PRO A 383 -3.79 11.90 -13.38
N ILE A 384 -3.48 10.60 -13.53
CA ILE A 384 -4.05 9.55 -12.68
C ILE A 384 -3.34 9.50 -11.33
N ALA A 385 -2.03 9.74 -11.31
CA ALA A 385 -1.24 9.74 -10.08
C ALA A 385 -1.42 11.04 -9.26
N VAL A 386 -1.83 12.15 -9.90
CA VAL A 386 -1.93 13.48 -9.30
C VAL A 386 -3.28 14.10 -9.62
N ASP A 387 -4.12 14.33 -8.60
CA ASP A 387 -5.47 14.84 -8.78
C ASP A 387 -5.52 16.25 -9.38
N GLU A 388 -4.57 17.10 -9.00
CA GLU A 388 -4.46 18.48 -9.49
C GLU A 388 -3.07 18.73 -10.07
N PRO A 389 -2.84 18.45 -11.38
CA PRO A 389 -1.60 18.79 -12.05
C PRO A 389 -1.32 20.30 -12.01
N ARG A 390 -0.20 20.71 -11.43
CA ARG A 390 0.22 22.12 -11.33
C ARG A 390 1.68 22.27 -11.76
N GLU A 391 1.92 23.10 -12.78
CA GLU A 391 3.27 23.32 -13.31
C GLU A 391 4.20 24.02 -12.31
N GLU A 392 3.66 24.86 -11.44
CA GLU A 392 4.41 25.62 -10.42
C GLU A 392 4.86 24.77 -9.24
N ARG A 393 4.46 23.48 -9.16
CA ARG A 393 4.89 22.59 -8.09
C ARG A 393 6.41 22.45 -8.08
N ILE A 394 6.98 22.50 -6.88
CA ILE A 394 8.43 22.45 -6.66
C ILE A 394 8.81 21.06 -6.17
N ARG A 395 9.77 20.44 -6.85
CA ARG A 395 10.33 19.15 -6.46
C ARG A 395 11.78 19.35 -5.99
N ILE A 396 11.96 19.45 -4.69
CA ILE A 396 13.29 19.37 -4.10
C ILE A 396 13.81 17.94 -4.30
N PRO A 397 15.02 17.72 -4.86
CA PRO A 397 15.59 16.38 -5.03
C PRO A 397 15.53 15.61 -3.71
N TYR A 398 15.04 14.36 -3.74
CA TYR A 398 14.64 13.66 -2.52
C TYR A 398 15.79 13.42 -1.54
N THR A 399 16.97 13.07 -2.03
CA THR A 399 18.18 12.92 -1.21
C THR A 399 18.67 14.27 -0.62
N PHE A 400 18.48 15.36 -1.37
CA PHE A 400 18.77 16.70 -0.85
C PHE A 400 17.74 17.13 0.22
N ALA A 401 16.46 16.81 0.03
CA ALA A 401 15.41 17.01 1.03
C ALA A 401 15.73 16.25 2.33
N ALA A 402 16.22 15.00 2.24
CA ALA A 402 16.67 14.26 3.41
C ALA A 402 17.79 14.98 4.18
N VAL A 403 18.78 15.55 3.47
CA VAL A 403 19.84 16.35 4.08
C VAL A 403 19.29 17.64 4.71
N LEU A 404 18.32 18.32 4.07
CA LEU A 404 17.64 19.49 4.67
C LEU A 404 16.95 19.15 5.98
N GLY A 405 16.46 17.91 6.12
CA GLY A 405 15.88 17.39 7.35
C GLY A 405 16.82 17.30 8.55
N MET A 406 18.12 17.66 8.40
CA MET A 406 19.08 17.77 9.50
C MET A 406 18.70 18.81 10.54
N THR A 407 17.84 19.74 10.21
CA THR A 407 17.30 20.78 11.10
C THR A 407 15.77 20.76 11.09
N ASP A 408 15.15 21.06 12.23
CA ASP A 408 13.69 21.20 12.35
C ASP A 408 13.21 22.66 12.11
N ASP A 409 14.13 23.59 11.87
CA ASP A 409 13.85 25.01 11.62
C ASP A 409 13.38 25.20 10.16
N PRO A 410 12.07 25.47 9.90
CA PRO A 410 11.54 25.59 8.56
C PRO A 410 12.12 26.80 7.79
N ASP A 411 12.41 27.91 8.47
CA ASP A 411 12.97 29.09 7.84
C ASP A 411 14.39 28.79 7.31
N LEU A 412 15.18 28.05 8.08
CA LEU A 412 16.50 27.62 7.65
C LEU A 412 16.44 26.60 6.50
N ARG A 413 15.47 25.67 6.52
CA ARG A 413 15.25 24.73 5.40
C ARG A 413 14.95 25.49 4.12
N GLU A 414 14.02 26.44 4.16
CA GLU A 414 13.66 27.27 3.02
C GLU A 414 14.86 28.11 2.54
N GLU A 415 15.58 28.77 3.45
CA GLU A 415 16.76 29.58 3.11
C GLU A 415 17.82 28.75 2.36
N ILE A 416 18.14 27.55 2.88
CA ILE A 416 19.10 26.66 2.24
C ILE A 416 18.60 26.22 0.86
N ALA A 417 17.33 25.83 0.73
CA ALA A 417 16.75 25.37 -0.54
C ALA A 417 16.73 26.49 -1.60
N ARG A 418 16.47 27.74 -1.20
CA ARG A 418 16.55 28.91 -2.09
C ARG A 418 17.98 29.20 -2.54
N ARG A 419 18.94 29.18 -1.63
CA ARG A 419 20.37 29.36 -1.94
C ARG A 419 20.91 28.32 -2.93
N GLU A 420 20.43 27.08 -2.82
CA GLU A 420 20.81 26.01 -3.74
C GLU A 420 20.03 26.04 -5.06
N GLY A 421 19.07 26.97 -5.20
CA GLY A 421 18.28 27.15 -6.41
C GLY A 421 17.17 26.11 -6.61
N HIS A 422 16.82 25.36 -5.55
CA HIS A 422 15.72 24.39 -5.59
C HIS A 422 14.36 25.05 -5.38
N ILE A 423 14.29 26.19 -4.70
CA ILE A 423 13.08 27.01 -4.54
C ILE A 423 13.32 28.35 -5.23
N PRO A 424 12.57 28.70 -6.29
CA PRO A 424 12.65 30.01 -6.95
C PRO A 424 12.26 31.15 -6.00
N ASP A 425 12.83 32.36 -6.22
CA ASP A 425 12.52 33.53 -5.39
C ASP A 425 11.05 33.96 -5.49
N ASP A 426 10.43 33.76 -6.66
CA ASP A 426 9.04 34.07 -6.98
C ASP A 426 8.07 32.90 -6.79
N ALA A 427 8.50 31.81 -6.12
CA ALA A 427 7.69 30.64 -5.87
C ALA A 427 6.42 30.99 -5.08
N PRO A 428 5.24 30.46 -5.45
CA PRO A 428 4.02 30.65 -4.67
C PRO A 428 4.13 29.94 -3.32
N GLU A 429 3.56 30.54 -2.29
CA GLU A 429 3.64 30.06 -0.89
C GLU A 429 3.22 28.57 -0.75
N TRP A 430 2.10 28.19 -1.38
CA TRP A 430 1.62 26.81 -1.36
C TRP A 430 2.65 25.79 -1.93
N ALA A 431 3.40 26.19 -2.97
CA ALA A 431 4.41 25.31 -3.57
C ALA A 431 5.66 25.18 -2.67
N VAL A 432 5.98 26.22 -1.92
CA VAL A 432 7.04 26.18 -0.90
C VAL A 432 6.63 25.27 0.26
N GLU A 433 5.39 25.40 0.75
CA GLU A 433 4.85 24.56 1.83
C GLU A 433 4.88 23.08 1.43
N GLU A 434 4.34 22.71 0.25
CA GLU A 434 4.39 21.32 -0.27
C GLU A 434 5.84 20.81 -0.42
N ALA A 435 6.75 21.66 -0.89
CA ALA A 435 8.15 21.29 -1.05
C ALA A 435 8.84 21.03 0.31
N LEU A 436 8.47 21.77 1.34
CA LEU A 436 9.01 21.58 2.70
C LEU A 436 8.40 20.36 3.39
N GLU A 437 7.13 20.00 3.12
CA GLU A 437 6.55 18.74 3.60
C GLU A 437 7.33 17.51 3.06
N ARG A 438 7.85 17.57 1.83
CA ARG A 438 8.73 16.53 1.29
C ARG A 438 9.99 16.35 2.13
N VAL A 439 10.51 17.42 2.74
CA VAL A 439 11.69 17.37 3.61
C VAL A 439 11.42 16.47 4.81
N ASP A 440 10.25 16.57 5.43
CA ASP A 440 9.91 15.74 6.59
C ASP A 440 9.80 14.24 6.20
N ARG A 441 9.20 13.94 5.05
CA ARG A 441 9.12 12.56 4.52
C ARG A 441 10.51 11.99 4.19
N ALA A 442 11.33 12.77 3.51
CA ALA A 442 12.70 12.38 3.15
C ALA A 442 13.58 12.16 4.40
N ARG A 443 13.40 13.00 5.43
CA ARG A 443 14.06 12.82 6.73
C ARG A 443 13.61 11.53 7.42
N ALA A 444 12.29 11.26 7.43
CA ALA A 444 11.74 10.03 8.01
C ALA A 444 12.31 8.80 7.30
N TRP A 445 12.40 8.85 5.96
CA TRP A 445 13.06 7.80 5.18
C TRP A 445 14.53 7.62 5.54
N ALA A 446 15.30 8.70 5.60
CA ALA A 446 16.72 8.64 5.93
C ALA A 446 16.96 8.05 7.33
N ARG A 447 16.13 8.41 8.31
CA ARG A 447 16.17 7.85 9.67
C ARG A 447 15.77 6.38 9.72
N ARG A 448 14.69 5.99 9.01
CA ARG A 448 14.20 4.61 9.00
C ARG A 448 15.21 3.64 8.38
N THR A 449 15.95 4.09 7.38
CA THR A 449 16.92 3.27 6.65
C THR A 449 18.36 3.44 7.15
N ASP A 450 18.59 4.42 8.02
CA ASP A 450 19.92 4.82 8.50
C ASP A 450 20.94 4.98 7.37
N ASN A 451 20.50 5.65 6.29
CA ASN A 451 21.28 5.81 5.08
C ASN A 451 22.26 7.00 5.15
N ALA A 452 23.07 7.18 4.09
CA ALA A 452 24.09 8.22 4.00
C ALA A 452 23.56 9.67 4.03
N PHE A 453 22.25 9.88 4.06
CA PHE A 453 21.61 11.20 4.15
C PHE A 453 21.01 11.47 5.53
N ASN A 454 21.16 10.56 6.49
CA ASN A 454 20.65 10.67 7.85
C ASN A 454 21.57 11.54 8.71
N TYR A 455 21.44 12.85 8.60
CA TYR A 455 22.17 13.81 9.41
C TYR A 455 21.27 14.49 10.44
N ASP A 456 21.83 14.82 11.61
CA ASP A 456 21.16 15.54 12.68
C ASP A 456 22.07 16.65 13.20
N LEU A 457 21.77 17.90 12.81
CA LEU A 457 22.58 19.08 13.15
C LEU A 457 22.44 19.38 14.64
N LYS A 458 23.54 19.26 15.39
CA LYS A 458 23.61 19.56 16.83
C LYS A 458 23.63 21.05 17.06
N ARG A 459 22.47 21.72 17.09
CA ARG A 459 22.38 23.18 17.23
C ARG A 459 22.44 23.65 18.69
N GLU A 460 21.78 22.95 19.61
CA GLU A 460 21.58 23.38 20.99
C GLU A 460 22.74 23.00 21.91
N GLU A 461 23.39 21.86 21.64
CA GLU A 461 24.48 21.34 22.47
C GLU A 461 25.77 21.21 21.67
N LEU A 462 26.87 21.67 22.26
CA LEU A 462 28.20 21.38 21.72
C LEU A 462 28.50 19.89 21.96
N PRO A 463 28.78 19.10 20.91
CA PRO A 463 29.22 17.72 21.09
C PRO A 463 30.46 17.65 22.00
N ASP A 464 30.50 16.65 22.89
CA ASP A 464 31.64 16.40 23.77
C ASP A 464 32.79 15.81 22.96
N VAL A 465 33.63 16.69 22.40
CA VAL A 465 34.75 16.33 21.51
C VAL A 465 36.03 16.99 21.96
N ASP A 466 37.08 16.20 22.13
CA ASP A 466 38.43 16.70 22.39
C ASP A 466 39.24 16.64 21.07
N PHE A 467 39.93 17.74 20.79
CA PHE A 467 40.87 17.82 19.66
C PHE A 467 42.28 18.09 20.16
N ASP A 468 43.26 17.58 19.44
CA ASP A 468 44.65 17.98 19.67
C ASP A 468 44.86 19.48 19.35
N THR A 469 45.99 20.02 19.77
CA THR A 469 46.30 21.45 19.65
C THR A 469 46.34 21.92 18.18
N GLY A 470 46.79 21.03 17.25
CA GLY A 470 46.89 21.35 15.84
C GLY A 470 45.51 21.43 15.19
N THR A 471 44.68 20.41 15.39
CA THR A 471 43.30 20.36 14.91
C THR A 471 42.48 21.54 15.48
N GLY A 472 42.64 21.84 16.78
CA GLY A 472 41.95 22.97 17.41
C GLY A 472 42.33 24.33 16.77
N ALA A 473 43.62 24.54 16.49
CA ALA A 473 44.07 25.78 15.85
C ALA A 473 43.61 25.90 14.40
N ALA A 474 43.63 24.77 13.64
CA ALA A 474 43.11 24.73 12.26
C ALA A 474 41.60 25.04 12.20
N LEU A 475 40.82 24.58 13.19
CA LEU A 475 39.37 24.89 13.30
C LEU A 475 39.14 26.37 13.62
N ASP A 476 40.01 27.00 14.49
CA ASP A 476 39.92 28.42 14.80
C ASP A 476 40.23 29.29 13.58
N ASP A 477 41.26 28.95 12.78
CA ASP A 477 41.61 29.61 11.53
C ASP A 477 40.49 29.42 10.46
N LEU A 478 39.89 28.25 10.40
CA LEU A 478 38.73 28.00 9.53
C LEU A 478 37.55 28.88 9.94
N ALA A 479 37.30 29.06 11.27
CA ALA A 479 36.27 29.94 11.78
C ALA A 479 36.50 31.40 11.34
N GLU A 480 37.75 31.89 11.38
CA GLU A 480 38.10 33.24 10.91
C GLU A 480 37.86 33.39 9.41
N PHE A 481 38.18 32.33 8.62
CA PHE A 481 37.96 32.34 7.18
C PHE A 481 36.45 32.36 6.83
N VAL A 482 35.65 31.59 7.54
CA VAL A 482 34.16 31.61 7.40
C VAL A 482 33.61 32.98 7.84
N ALA A 483 34.08 33.54 8.93
CA ALA A 483 33.67 34.88 9.42
C ALA A 483 33.94 36.02 8.41
N ALA A 484 34.91 35.82 7.51
CA ALA A 484 35.21 36.78 6.46
C ALA A 484 34.18 36.74 5.29
N GLY A 485 33.20 35.82 5.28
CA GLY A 485 32.11 35.74 4.31
C GLY A 485 32.51 35.06 2.98
N ASN A 486 33.42 34.11 3.02
CA ASN A 486 33.86 33.37 1.86
C ASN A 486 32.80 32.33 1.41
N ASP A 487 32.75 32.04 0.11
CA ASP A 487 31.82 31.05 -0.44
C ASP A 487 32.24 29.60 -0.13
N GLY A 488 31.34 28.67 -0.42
CA GLY A 488 31.52 27.26 -0.08
C GLY A 488 32.70 26.57 -0.78
N GLU A 489 33.03 26.95 -2.01
CA GLU A 489 34.20 26.42 -2.73
C GLU A 489 35.49 26.97 -2.15
N ALA A 490 35.52 28.25 -1.79
CA ALA A 490 36.67 28.84 -1.11
C ALA A 490 36.89 28.24 0.30
N ILE A 491 35.79 28.02 1.06
CA ILE A 491 35.86 27.34 2.37
C ILE A 491 36.37 25.88 2.18
N GLN A 492 35.88 25.16 1.17
CA GLN A 492 36.34 23.81 0.88
C GLN A 492 37.84 23.77 0.56
N ALA A 493 38.31 24.71 -0.26
CA ALA A 493 39.73 24.84 -0.59
C ALA A 493 40.57 25.16 0.65
N LYS A 494 40.06 26.07 1.52
CA LYS A 494 40.75 26.44 2.76
C LYS A 494 40.89 25.28 3.75
N ILE A 495 39.92 24.36 3.78
CA ILE A 495 40.03 23.12 4.59
C ILE A 495 41.26 22.31 4.19
N TYR A 496 41.47 22.11 2.88
CA TYR A 496 42.66 21.39 2.40
C TYR A 496 43.96 22.13 2.70
N GLU A 497 44.00 23.49 2.56
CA GLU A 497 45.15 24.30 2.88
C GLU A 497 45.52 24.19 4.36
N LEU A 498 44.52 24.29 5.24
CA LEU A 498 44.74 24.20 6.69
C LEU A 498 45.19 22.79 7.13
N ALA A 499 44.65 21.75 6.51
CA ALA A 499 45.13 20.39 6.76
C ALA A 499 46.63 20.25 6.44
N ASP A 500 47.12 20.80 5.33
CA ASP A 500 48.52 20.81 4.95
C ASP A 500 49.37 21.72 5.89
N GLU A 501 48.88 22.92 6.23
CA GLU A 501 49.55 23.89 7.07
C GLU A 501 49.80 23.38 8.51
N TYR A 502 48.82 22.64 9.06
CA TYR A 502 48.90 22.06 10.40
C TYR A 502 49.36 20.60 10.46
N ASP A 503 49.85 20.03 9.34
CA ASP A 503 50.30 18.65 9.20
C ASP A 503 49.27 17.62 9.69
N LEU A 504 47.98 17.87 9.31
CA LEU A 504 46.83 17.00 9.63
C LEU A 504 46.50 16.10 8.46
N GLU A 505 46.07 14.87 8.76
CA GLU A 505 45.42 14.04 7.74
C GLU A 505 44.10 14.69 7.32
N VAL A 506 43.92 14.87 6.01
CA VAL A 506 42.74 15.56 5.44
C VAL A 506 41.43 14.93 5.93
N SER A 507 41.35 13.61 5.95
CA SER A 507 40.19 12.87 6.45
C SER A 507 39.88 13.14 7.92
N GLU A 508 40.92 13.27 8.76
CA GLU A 508 40.75 13.58 10.19
C GLU A 508 40.27 15.00 10.43
N PHE A 509 40.73 15.96 9.60
CA PHE A 509 40.26 17.35 9.72
C PHE A 509 38.79 17.51 9.26
N PHE A 510 38.37 16.78 8.21
CA PHE A 510 36.96 16.70 7.85
C PHE A 510 36.12 16.06 8.97
N ALA A 511 36.58 14.95 9.54
CA ALA A 511 35.92 14.28 10.65
C ALA A 511 35.79 15.20 11.87
N ALA A 512 36.78 16.06 12.14
CA ALA A 512 36.67 17.05 13.22
C ALA A 512 35.50 18.03 12.97
N GLY A 513 35.34 18.55 11.76
CA GLY A 513 34.20 19.37 11.38
C GLY A 513 32.86 18.63 11.53
N TYR A 514 32.77 17.39 11.09
CA TYR A 514 31.54 16.60 11.21
C TYR A 514 31.20 16.24 12.66
N ARG A 515 32.20 15.93 13.50
CA ARG A 515 31.99 15.70 14.93
C ARG A 515 31.40 16.91 15.62
N LEU A 516 31.84 18.13 15.27
CA LEU A 516 31.31 19.37 15.84
C LEU A 516 29.88 19.67 15.43
N LEU A 517 29.50 19.30 14.18
CA LEU A 517 28.21 19.65 13.61
C LEU A 517 27.16 18.57 13.85
N PHE A 518 27.54 17.30 13.73
CA PHE A 518 26.63 16.15 13.73
C PHE A 518 26.93 15.13 14.83
N GLY A 519 28.10 15.18 15.46
CA GLY A 519 28.59 14.11 16.33
C GLY A 519 29.02 12.85 15.58
N LEU A 520 29.23 12.95 14.25
CA LEU A 520 29.63 11.87 13.33
C LEU A 520 31.02 12.12 12.77
N GLU A 521 31.61 11.12 12.10
CA GLU A 521 32.92 11.24 11.44
C GLU A 521 32.83 11.52 9.94
N GLU A 522 31.65 11.36 9.38
CA GLU A 522 31.33 11.58 7.97
C GLU A 522 30.15 12.51 7.80
N GLY A 523 30.02 13.15 6.62
CA GLY A 523 28.96 14.10 6.36
C GLY A 523 28.96 14.62 4.92
N PRO A 524 28.07 15.59 4.59
CA PRO A 524 28.03 16.21 3.29
C PRO A 524 29.33 17.00 3.01
N LYS A 525 29.56 17.38 1.73
CA LYS A 525 30.74 18.19 1.33
C LYS A 525 30.85 19.43 2.24
N LEU A 526 31.84 19.47 3.13
CA LEU A 526 31.86 20.35 4.32
C LEU A 526 31.88 21.83 3.96
N GLY A 527 32.71 22.28 3.02
CA GLY A 527 32.83 23.70 2.66
C GLY A 527 31.52 24.31 2.15
N PRO A 528 30.90 23.73 1.10
CA PRO A 528 29.57 24.16 0.65
C PRO A 528 28.49 24.05 1.73
N PHE A 529 28.60 23.05 2.61
CA PHE A 529 27.65 22.88 3.72
C PHE A 529 27.78 24.02 4.75
N LEU A 530 29.00 24.35 5.20
CA LEU A 530 29.24 25.46 6.15
C LEU A 530 28.74 26.81 5.60
N ALA A 531 28.87 27.04 4.29
CA ALA A 531 28.41 28.26 3.66
C ALA A 531 26.87 28.40 3.62
N LYS A 532 26.11 27.29 3.80
CA LYS A 532 24.65 27.27 3.81
C LYS A 532 24.05 27.57 5.19
N LEU A 533 24.80 27.32 6.25
CA LEU A 533 24.37 27.52 7.60
C LEU A 533 24.51 29.03 8.02
N ASP A 534 23.84 29.38 9.10
CA ASP A 534 24.05 30.68 9.72
C ASP A 534 25.52 30.87 10.08
N GLN A 535 26.11 31.96 9.60
CA GLN A 535 27.54 32.23 9.72
C GLN A 535 27.97 32.32 11.19
N ALA A 536 27.17 32.97 12.06
CA ALA A 536 27.50 33.12 13.47
C ALA A 536 27.48 31.74 14.17
N PHE A 537 26.50 30.91 13.88
CA PHE A 537 26.45 29.54 14.38
C PHE A 537 27.69 28.73 13.95
N VAL A 538 28.08 28.81 12.69
CA VAL A 538 29.25 28.06 12.17
C VAL A 538 30.51 28.52 12.87
N VAL A 539 30.71 29.82 13.03
CA VAL A 539 31.89 30.40 13.68
C VAL A 539 31.95 29.98 15.15
N ASP A 540 30.85 30.10 15.89
CA ASP A 540 30.77 29.71 17.29
C ASP A 540 31.07 28.20 17.46
N ARG A 541 30.53 27.39 16.54
CA ARG A 541 30.69 25.93 16.55
C ARG A 541 32.13 25.52 16.26
N LEU A 542 32.77 26.09 15.24
CA LEU A 542 34.18 25.84 14.93
C LEU A 542 35.12 26.29 16.03
N ARG A 543 34.79 27.37 16.74
CA ARG A 543 35.51 27.85 17.93
C ARG A 543 35.21 27.04 19.17
N ARG A 544 34.27 26.14 19.12
CA ARG A 544 33.81 25.34 20.27
C ARG A 544 33.27 26.18 21.42
N ASP A 545 32.71 27.38 21.10
CA ASP A 545 32.14 28.31 22.07
C ASP A 545 30.71 27.93 22.47
N ARG A 546 29.99 27.23 21.61
CA ARG A 546 28.61 26.71 21.83
C ARG A 546 28.36 25.38 21.11
#